data_26f6bab0055df55cf1327f758e308ee3
#
_entry.id   26f6bab0055df55cf1327f758e308ee3
#
_cell.length_a   1.000
_cell.length_b   1.000
_cell.length_c   1.000
_cell.angle_alpha   90.00
_cell.angle_beta   90.00
_cell.angle_gamma   90.00
#
_symmetry.space_group_name_H-M   'P 1'
#
loop_
_entity.id
_entity.type
_entity.pdbx_description
1 polymer ?
#
loop_
_entity_poly.entity_id
_entity_poly.type
_entity_poly.pdbx_seq_one_letter_code
_entity_poly.pdbx_strand_id
1 'polypeptide(L)'
;KMSRTENRPVAQGRVSFQQGLAFVALTGIVGEAILYLYVNPLTAWLNFFSWVGYGLVYSLYLKRATPQNIVIGGLFGAAPPLFGWTAVTNSIDGGGILLVLIIFAWTPPHFWALAVDRLEEYRKVDMPMLPVTHGVQYTNLHILLYTIVLIVVSVLPYVIGMSNLIYLVAALGLGAGFLYWAIAMMRGKN
;
A
#
# COMPACT_ATOMS: atom_id res chain seq x y z
N LYS A 1 -18.74 13.65 -2.51
CA LYS A 1 -17.90 13.11 -3.61
C LYS A 1 -16.70 14.05 -3.77
N MET A 2 -15.50 13.51 -3.91
CA MET A 2 -14.29 14.33 -4.17
C MET A 2 -14.33 14.79 -5.63
N SER A 3 -14.01 16.06 -5.91
CA SER A 3 -13.98 16.63 -7.28
C SER A 3 -13.14 15.80 -8.25
N ARG A 4 -12.00 15.30 -7.79
CA ARG A 4 -11.09 14.44 -8.56
C ARG A 4 -11.73 13.14 -9.08
N THR A 5 -12.78 12.63 -8.43
CA THR A 5 -13.41 11.34 -8.78
C THR A 5 -14.73 11.51 -9.52
N GLU A 6 -15.17 12.73 -9.80
CA GLU A 6 -16.43 13.03 -10.52
C GLU A 6 -16.41 12.52 -11.96
N ASN A 7 -15.23 12.53 -12.59
CA ASN A 7 -15.04 12.07 -13.97
C ASN A 7 -14.94 10.55 -14.13
N ARG A 8 -15.03 9.77 -13.04
CA ARG A 8 -14.99 8.30 -13.15
C ARG A 8 -16.27 7.76 -13.78
N PRO A 9 -16.18 6.73 -14.67
CA PRO A 9 -17.35 6.21 -15.42
C PRO A 9 -18.53 5.82 -14.54
N VAL A 10 -18.27 5.18 -13.39
CA VAL A 10 -19.32 4.82 -12.42
C VAL A 10 -19.91 6.06 -11.73
N ALA A 11 -19.09 7.07 -11.41
CA ALA A 11 -19.56 8.30 -10.78
C ALA A 11 -20.43 9.13 -11.72
N GLN A 12 -20.19 9.07 -13.02
CA GLN A 12 -20.94 9.73 -14.08
C GLN A 12 -22.16 8.92 -14.56
N GLY A 13 -22.38 7.72 -14.04
CA GLY A 13 -23.48 6.86 -14.48
C GLY A 13 -23.28 6.21 -15.86
N ARG A 14 -22.10 6.36 -16.50
CA ARG A 14 -21.80 5.70 -17.79
C ARG A 14 -21.68 4.18 -17.66
N VAL A 15 -21.33 3.69 -16.48
CA VAL A 15 -21.28 2.27 -16.13
C VAL A 15 -22.16 2.09 -14.91
N SER A 16 -23.14 1.18 -14.99
CA SER A 16 -23.99 0.85 -13.84
C SER A 16 -23.20 0.08 -12.77
N PHE A 17 -23.68 0.11 -11.54
CA PHE A 17 -23.08 -0.67 -10.45
C PHE A 17 -23.02 -2.17 -10.77
N GLN A 18 -24.09 -2.70 -11.37
CA GLN A 18 -24.17 -4.11 -11.77
C GLN A 18 -23.14 -4.48 -12.85
N GLN A 19 -22.98 -3.62 -13.85
CA GLN A 19 -21.95 -3.80 -14.89
C GLN A 19 -20.54 -3.77 -14.29
N GLY A 20 -20.28 -2.82 -13.38
CA GLY A 20 -18.98 -2.77 -12.66
C GLY A 20 -18.74 -4.00 -11.82
N LEU A 21 -19.74 -4.49 -11.08
CA LEU A 21 -19.66 -5.71 -10.30
C LEU A 21 -19.44 -6.95 -11.15
N ALA A 22 -20.17 -7.09 -12.25
CA ALA A 22 -20.00 -8.20 -13.20
C ALA A 22 -18.59 -8.21 -13.81
N PHE A 23 -18.06 -7.04 -14.18
CA PHE A 23 -16.69 -6.93 -14.69
C PHE A 23 -15.64 -7.36 -13.64
N VAL A 24 -15.77 -6.88 -12.41
CA VAL A 24 -14.86 -7.26 -11.30
C VAL A 24 -14.95 -8.75 -10.99
N ALA A 25 -16.16 -9.32 -10.96
CA ALA A 25 -16.35 -10.75 -10.71
C ALA A 25 -15.75 -11.59 -11.84
N LEU A 26 -16.01 -11.24 -13.10
CA LEU A 26 -15.48 -11.98 -14.26
C LEU A 26 -13.95 -11.94 -14.30
N THR A 27 -13.36 -10.75 -14.18
CA THR A 27 -11.90 -10.59 -14.20
C THR A 27 -11.23 -11.25 -13.00
N GLY A 28 -11.87 -11.19 -11.81
CA GLY A 28 -11.41 -11.88 -10.60
C GLY A 28 -11.44 -13.40 -10.79
N ILE A 29 -12.56 -13.98 -11.23
CA ILE A 29 -12.67 -15.43 -11.44
C ILE A 29 -11.67 -15.92 -12.49
N VAL A 30 -11.52 -15.21 -13.61
CA VAL A 30 -10.56 -15.58 -14.66
C VAL A 30 -9.13 -15.48 -14.14
N GLY A 31 -8.78 -14.40 -13.42
CA GLY A 31 -7.46 -14.22 -12.83
C GLY A 31 -7.12 -15.33 -11.82
N GLU A 32 -8.04 -15.63 -10.90
CA GLU A 32 -7.86 -16.72 -9.93
C GLU A 32 -7.77 -18.10 -10.60
N ALA A 33 -8.57 -18.36 -11.61
CA ALA A 33 -8.49 -19.62 -12.37
C ALA A 33 -7.11 -19.77 -13.04
N ILE A 34 -6.56 -18.71 -13.62
CA ILE A 34 -5.21 -18.72 -14.20
C ILE A 34 -4.16 -18.99 -13.12
N LEU A 35 -4.22 -18.30 -11.99
CA LEU A 35 -3.28 -18.52 -10.89
C LEU A 35 -3.34 -19.94 -10.34
N TYR A 36 -4.55 -20.47 -10.15
CA TYR A 36 -4.76 -21.80 -9.59
C TYR A 36 -4.32 -22.93 -10.54
N LEU A 37 -4.66 -22.82 -11.85
CA LEU A 37 -4.45 -23.88 -12.83
C LEU A 37 -3.05 -23.84 -13.46
N TYR A 38 -2.47 -22.64 -13.65
CA TYR A 38 -1.22 -22.48 -14.44
C TYR A 38 -0.03 -21.97 -13.61
N VAL A 39 -0.24 -21.54 -12.36
CA VAL A 39 0.83 -21.14 -11.47
C VAL A 39 0.94 -22.11 -10.31
N ASN A 40 0.26 -21.88 -9.21
CA ASN A 40 0.11 -22.84 -8.11
C ASN A 40 -1.04 -22.41 -7.16
N PRO A 41 -1.63 -23.38 -6.43
CA PRO A 41 -2.73 -23.11 -5.50
C PRO A 41 -2.37 -22.15 -4.35
N LEU A 42 -1.11 -22.18 -3.87
CA LEU A 42 -0.67 -21.29 -2.78
C LEU A 42 -0.79 -19.82 -3.19
N THR A 43 -0.26 -19.45 -4.34
CA THR A 43 -0.33 -18.09 -4.88
C THR A 43 -1.77 -17.67 -5.14
N ALA A 44 -2.59 -18.54 -5.70
CA ALA A 44 -4.01 -18.29 -5.92
C ALA A 44 -4.73 -17.96 -4.60
N TRP A 45 -4.59 -18.79 -3.57
CA TRP A 45 -5.23 -18.52 -2.28
C TRP A 45 -4.74 -17.23 -1.61
N LEU A 46 -3.45 -16.94 -1.66
CA LEU A 46 -2.90 -15.68 -1.12
C LEU A 46 -3.48 -14.47 -1.84
N ASN A 47 -3.55 -14.52 -3.18
CA ASN A 47 -4.15 -13.46 -3.99
C ASN A 47 -5.64 -13.31 -3.67
N PHE A 48 -6.40 -14.40 -3.63
CA PHE A 48 -7.83 -14.40 -3.31
C PHE A 48 -8.12 -13.75 -1.95
N PHE A 49 -7.44 -14.18 -0.88
CA PHE A 49 -7.64 -13.60 0.45
C PHE A 49 -7.23 -12.13 0.53
N SER A 50 -6.17 -11.74 -0.18
CA SER A 50 -5.76 -10.34 -0.27
C SER A 50 -6.81 -9.51 -1.02
N TRP A 51 -7.34 -10.00 -2.13
CA TRP A 51 -8.37 -9.34 -2.92
C TRP A 51 -9.68 -9.17 -2.13
N VAL A 52 -10.15 -10.22 -1.47
CA VAL A 52 -11.34 -10.18 -0.59
C VAL A 52 -11.09 -9.23 0.59
N GLY A 53 -9.94 -9.33 1.26
CA GLY A 53 -9.58 -8.46 2.38
C GLY A 53 -9.53 -6.98 1.98
N TYR A 54 -8.91 -6.66 0.85
CA TYR A 54 -8.86 -5.30 0.34
C TYR A 54 -10.23 -4.81 -0.12
N GLY A 55 -10.96 -5.62 -0.88
CA GLY A 55 -12.26 -5.24 -1.45
C GLY A 55 -13.33 -5.08 -0.39
N LEU A 56 -13.52 -6.08 0.47
CA LEU A 56 -14.60 -6.10 1.45
C LEU A 56 -14.18 -5.42 2.77
N VAL A 57 -13.07 -5.85 3.38
CA VAL A 57 -12.69 -5.38 4.72
C VAL A 57 -12.17 -3.94 4.66
N TYR A 58 -11.19 -3.67 3.80
CA TYR A 58 -10.62 -2.33 3.72
C TYR A 58 -11.56 -1.33 3.04
N SER A 59 -12.06 -1.62 1.82
CA SER A 59 -12.78 -0.61 1.03
C SER A 59 -14.16 -0.30 1.58
N LEU A 60 -14.89 -1.30 2.10
CA LEU A 60 -16.25 -1.11 2.61
C LEU A 60 -16.26 -0.62 4.07
N TYR A 61 -15.33 -1.09 4.90
CA TYR A 61 -15.37 -0.83 6.33
C TYR A 61 -14.20 0.03 6.82
N LEU A 62 -12.96 -0.44 6.76
CA LEU A 62 -11.82 0.19 7.42
C LEU A 62 -11.50 1.60 6.90
N LYS A 63 -11.68 1.82 5.61
CA LYS A 63 -11.38 3.10 4.97
C LYS A 63 -12.09 4.30 5.61
N ARG A 64 -13.27 4.07 6.21
CA ARG A 64 -14.07 5.11 6.87
C ARG A 64 -14.12 4.95 8.39
N ALA A 65 -13.68 3.82 8.92
CA ALA A 65 -13.81 3.49 10.33
C ALA A 65 -12.63 3.97 11.19
N THR A 66 -11.44 4.15 10.59
CA THR A 66 -10.24 4.42 11.38
C THR A 66 -9.21 5.28 10.65
N PRO A 67 -8.46 6.17 11.37
CA PRO A 67 -7.31 6.88 10.82
C PRO A 67 -6.14 5.97 10.44
N GLN A 68 -6.11 4.73 10.96
CA GLN A 68 -5.13 3.71 10.62
C GLN A 68 -5.44 2.97 9.30
N ASN A 69 -6.42 3.47 8.55
CA ASN A 69 -6.85 2.88 7.28
C ASN A 69 -5.70 2.67 6.29
N ILE A 70 -4.73 3.59 6.24
CA ILE A 70 -3.55 3.50 5.37
C ILE A 70 -2.62 2.37 5.82
N VAL A 71 -2.39 2.20 7.12
CA VAL A 71 -1.52 1.13 7.65
C VAL A 71 -2.16 -0.24 7.38
N ILE A 72 -3.43 -0.41 7.76
CA ILE A 72 -4.13 -1.69 7.61
C ILE A 72 -4.35 -2.01 6.12
N GLY A 73 -4.77 -1.01 5.32
CA GLY A 73 -4.93 -1.17 3.87
C GLY A 73 -3.59 -1.41 3.16
N GLY A 74 -2.52 -0.84 3.69
CA GLY A 74 -1.15 -1.03 3.22
C GLY A 74 -0.68 -2.48 3.28
N LEU A 75 -1.18 -3.28 4.23
CA LEU A 75 -0.85 -4.70 4.30
C LEU A 75 -1.30 -5.46 3.04
N PHE A 76 -2.52 -5.21 2.59
CA PHE A 76 -3.03 -5.81 1.35
C PHE A 76 -2.31 -5.25 0.11
N GLY A 77 -2.00 -3.95 0.09
CA GLY A 77 -1.26 -3.30 -0.99
C GLY A 77 0.20 -3.75 -1.08
N ALA A 78 0.77 -4.23 0.03
CA ALA A 78 2.14 -4.75 0.10
C ALA A 78 2.26 -6.24 -0.25
N ALA A 79 1.14 -6.96 -0.41
CA ALA A 79 1.14 -8.41 -0.66
C ALA A 79 1.63 -8.85 -2.07
N PRO A 80 1.49 -8.07 -3.18
CA PRO A 80 1.88 -8.52 -4.52
C PRO A 80 3.30 -9.08 -4.67
N PRO A 81 4.35 -8.53 -4.04
CA PRO A 81 5.68 -9.15 -4.07
C PRO A 81 5.71 -10.59 -3.53
N LEU A 82 4.89 -10.89 -2.51
CA LEU A 82 4.77 -12.25 -1.99
C LEU A 82 4.11 -13.18 -3.02
N PHE A 83 3.12 -12.67 -3.78
CA PHE A 83 2.49 -13.48 -4.84
C PHE A 83 3.49 -13.82 -5.95
N GLY A 84 4.32 -12.84 -6.37
CA GLY A 84 5.41 -13.10 -7.31
C GLY A 84 6.43 -14.11 -6.76
N TRP A 85 6.77 -14.01 -5.49
CA TRP A 85 7.66 -14.94 -4.80
C TRP A 85 7.10 -16.36 -4.77
N THR A 86 5.88 -16.52 -4.27
CA THR A 86 5.23 -17.83 -4.16
C THR A 86 4.88 -18.45 -5.53
N ALA A 87 4.67 -17.63 -6.56
CA ALA A 87 4.47 -18.10 -7.91
C ALA A 87 5.67 -18.89 -8.45
N VAL A 88 6.88 -18.49 -8.06
CA VAL A 88 8.13 -19.13 -8.49
C VAL A 88 8.56 -20.24 -7.53
N THR A 89 8.51 -19.96 -6.21
CA THR A 89 9.08 -20.85 -5.18
C THR A 89 8.08 -21.86 -4.63
N ASN A 90 6.79 -21.61 -4.80
CA ASN A 90 5.68 -22.34 -4.16
C ASN A 90 5.84 -22.44 -2.64
N SER A 91 6.46 -21.43 -2.01
CA SER A 91 6.71 -21.38 -0.56
C SER A 91 6.58 -19.97 -0.03
N ILE A 92 6.21 -19.86 1.25
CA ILE A 92 6.30 -18.61 2.02
C ILE A 92 7.55 -18.71 2.88
N ASP A 93 8.52 -17.86 2.60
CA ASP A 93 9.77 -17.81 3.34
C ASP A 93 10.20 -16.38 3.67
N GLY A 94 11.32 -16.24 4.37
CA GLY A 94 11.84 -14.95 4.84
C GLY A 94 12.09 -13.94 3.73
N GLY A 95 12.48 -14.38 2.53
CA GLY A 95 12.72 -13.51 1.38
C GLY A 95 11.44 -12.87 0.89
N GLY A 96 10.39 -13.65 0.67
CA GLY A 96 9.08 -13.17 0.25
C GLY A 96 8.45 -12.22 1.27
N ILE A 97 8.53 -12.56 2.56
CA ILE A 97 8.04 -11.71 3.66
C ILE A 97 8.81 -10.39 3.73
N LEU A 98 10.12 -10.41 3.53
CA LEU A 98 10.95 -9.20 3.56
C LEU A 98 10.55 -8.22 2.45
N LEU A 99 10.24 -8.70 1.25
CA LEU A 99 9.73 -7.84 0.18
C LEU A 99 8.40 -7.18 0.55
N VAL A 100 7.49 -7.92 1.20
CA VAL A 100 6.24 -7.36 1.75
C VAL A 100 6.54 -6.28 2.78
N LEU A 101 7.46 -6.52 3.71
CA LEU A 101 7.81 -5.57 4.77
C LEU A 101 8.37 -4.25 4.21
N ILE A 102 9.17 -4.30 3.13
CA ILE A 102 9.68 -3.09 2.49
C ILE A 102 8.52 -2.24 1.93
N ILE A 103 7.62 -2.84 1.17
CA ILE A 103 6.46 -2.12 0.60
C ILE A 103 5.49 -1.67 1.69
N PHE A 104 5.30 -2.50 2.72
CA PHE A 104 4.46 -2.15 3.86
C PHE A 104 5.02 -0.96 4.64
N ALA A 105 6.33 -0.93 4.94
CA ALA A 105 6.97 0.18 5.63
C ALA A 105 6.99 1.47 4.79
N TRP A 106 7.05 1.36 3.45
CA TRP A 106 7.00 2.49 2.52
C TRP A 106 5.60 3.09 2.41
N THR A 107 4.55 2.28 2.52
CA THR A 107 3.17 2.70 2.26
C THR A 107 2.68 3.85 3.15
N PRO A 108 2.84 3.83 4.50
CA PRO A 108 2.37 4.92 5.35
C PRO A 108 3.04 6.26 5.06
N PRO A 109 4.38 6.39 5.02
CA PRO A 109 5.02 7.69 4.78
C PRO A 109 4.68 8.24 3.39
N HIS A 110 4.55 7.40 2.37
CA HIS A 110 4.14 7.81 1.04
C HIS A 110 2.71 8.37 1.02
N PHE A 111 1.76 7.61 1.53
CA PHE A 111 0.34 8.03 1.50
C PHE A 111 0.01 9.15 2.47
N TRP A 112 0.67 9.22 3.62
CA TRP A 112 0.44 10.32 4.56
C TRP A 112 1.03 11.64 4.07
N ALA A 113 2.17 11.62 3.37
CA ALA A 113 2.68 12.82 2.71
C ALA A 113 1.66 13.36 1.68
N LEU A 114 1.09 12.49 0.86
CA LEU A 114 0.01 12.84 -0.06
C LEU A 114 -1.26 13.31 0.67
N ALA A 115 -1.56 12.74 1.83
CA ALA A 115 -2.73 13.13 2.63
C ALA A 115 -2.55 14.51 3.28
N VAL A 116 -1.32 14.89 3.64
CA VAL A 116 -0.98 16.24 4.12
C VAL A 116 -1.16 17.26 2.99
N ASP A 117 -0.63 16.99 1.80
CA ASP A 117 -0.79 17.84 0.61
C ASP A 117 -2.27 18.06 0.24
N ARG A 118 -3.11 17.03 0.43
CA ARG A 118 -4.54 17.04 0.09
C ARG A 118 -5.47 17.14 1.30
N LEU A 119 -5.02 17.74 2.37
CA LEU A 119 -5.74 17.81 3.64
C LEU A 119 -7.17 18.35 3.49
N GLU A 120 -7.33 19.45 2.76
CA GLU A 120 -8.64 20.10 2.58
C GLU A 120 -9.61 19.25 1.74
N GLU A 121 -9.11 18.48 0.77
CA GLU A 121 -9.96 17.55 0.00
C GLU A 121 -10.52 16.43 0.89
N TYR A 122 -9.68 15.87 1.78
CA TYR A 122 -10.11 14.82 2.70
C TYR A 122 -11.04 15.34 3.79
N ARG A 123 -10.79 16.57 4.27
CA ARG A 123 -11.63 17.24 5.27
C ARG A 123 -13.05 17.49 4.75
N LYS A 124 -13.20 17.93 3.49
CA LYS A 124 -14.50 18.18 2.84
C LYS A 124 -15.41 16.94 2.70
N VAL A 125 -14.86 15.75 2.75
CA VAL A 125 -15.60 14.48 2.59
C VAL A 125 -15.61 13.63 3.86
N ASP A 126 -15.22 14.22 4.99
CA ASP A 126 -15.14 13.58 6.32
C ASP A 126 -14.36 12.24 6.29
N MET A 127 -13.32 12.18 5.47
CA MET A 127 -12.47 11.00 5.42
C MET A 127 -11.48 11.03 6.58
N PRO A 128 -11.46 10.02 7.47
CA PRO A 128 -10.64 10.02 8.68
C PRO A 128 -9.16 9.70 8.36
N MET A 129 -8.53 10.53 7.54
CA MET A 129 -7.08 10.45 7.31
C MET A 129 -6.32 10.95 8.53
N LEU A 130 -5.13 10.41 8.78
CA LEU A 130 -4.33 10.78 9.95
C LEU A 130 -4.14 12.30 10.12
N PRO A 131 -3.81 13.09 9.07
CA PRO A 131 -3.67 14.53 9.22
C PRO A 131 -5.00 15.26 9.47
N VAL A 132 -6.14 14.68 9.09
CA VAL A 132 -7.48 15.23 9.38
C VAL A 132 -7.84 15.04 10.85
N THR A 133 -7.55 13.87 11.40
CA THR A 133 -7.96 13.47 12.76
C THR A 133 -6.98 13.88 13.84
N HIS A 134 -5.68 13.81 13.59
CA HIS A 134 -4.60 14.05 14.56
C HIS A 134 -3.72 15.25 14.21
N GLY A 135 -3.96 15.89 13.08
CA GLY A 135 -3.21 17.07 12.64
C GLY A 135 -1.92 16.73 11.89
N VAL A 136 -1.39 17.78 11.23
CA VAL A 136 -0.22 17.66 10.33
C VAL A 136 1.06 17.30 11.09
N GLN A 137 1.32 17.94 12.24
CA GLN A 137 2.55 17.67 13.00
C GLN A 137 2.65 16.23 13.48
N TYR A 138 1.56 15.66 14.00
CA TYR A 138 1.50 14.26 14.40
C TYR A 138 1.73 13.34 13.21
N THR A 139 1.14 13.65 12.06
CA THR A 139 1.33 12.89 10.82
C THR A 139 2.78 12.94 10.33
N ASN A 140 3.41 14.12 10.34
CA ASN A 140 4.80 14.29 9.93
C ASN A 140 5.77 13.49 10.83
N LEU A 141 5.49 13.43 12.14
CA LEU A 141 6.25 12.54 13.05
C LEU A 141 6.15 11.07 12.63
N HIS A 142 4.94 10.61 12.30
CA HIS A 142 4.74 9.23 11.86
C HIS A 142 5.38 8.95 10.50
N ILE A 143 5.36 9.92 9.57
CA ILE A 143 6.11 9.84 8.31
C ILE A 143 7.61 9.63 8.59
N LEU A 144 8.18 10.41 9.51
CA LEU A 144 9.59 10.27 9.88
C LEU A 144 9.89 8.90 10.51
N LEU A 145 9.07 8.44 11.46
CA LEU A 145 9.28 7.15 12.13
C LEU A 145 9.19 5.97 11.14
N TYR A 146 8.18 5.95 10.27
CA TYR A 146 8.07 4.92 9.24
C TYR A 146 9.16 5.00 8.18
N THR A 147 9.68 6.19 7.89
CA THR A 147 10.86 6.34 7.02
C THR A 147 12.10 5.68 7.62
N ILE A 148 12.31 5.83 8.93
CA ILE A 148 13.41 5.15 9.64
C ILE A 148 13.23 3.62 9.57
N VAL A 149 12.01 3.13 9.83
CA VAL A 149 11.69 1.70 9.72
C VAL A 149 11.95 1.21 8.29
N LEU A 150 11.53 1.96 7.27
CA LEU A 150 11.76 1.64 5.86
C LEU A 150 13.24 1.50 5.55
N ILE A 151 14.08 2.42 6.01
CA ILE A 151 15.54 2.35 5.79
C ILE A 151 16.11 1.08 6.42
N VAL A 152 15.75 0.79 7.67
CA VAL A 152 16.23 -0.43 8.37
C VAL A 152 15.80 -1.68 7.60
N VAL A 153 14.54 -1.80 7.24
CA VAL A 153 14.01 -2.98 6.51
C VAL A 153 14.66 -3.09 5.13
N SER A 154 14.92 -1.96 4.45
CA SER A 154 15.55 -1.96 3.11
C SER A 154 17.02 -2.40 3.12
N VAL A 155 17.70 -2.42 4.26
CA VAL A 155 19.06 -2.95 4.38
C VAL A 155 19.06 -4.48 4.51
N LEU A 156 17.98 -5.07 5.03
CA LEU A 156 17.92 -6.50 5.35
C LEU A 156 18.15 -7.44 4.14
N PRO A 157 17.70 -7.14 2.89
CA PRO A 157 18.02 -8.00 1.75
C PRO A 157 19.52 -8.21 1.52
N TYR A 158 20.34 -7.19 1.82
CA TYR A 158 21.79 -7.33 1.77
C TYR A 158 22.31 -8.18 2.94
N VAL A 159 21.82 -7.94 4.16
CA VAL A 159 22.26 -8.64 5.37
C VAL A 159 22.01 -10.16 5.28
N ILE A 160 20.87 -10.56 4.70
CA ILE A 160 20.52 -11.98 4.54
C ILE A 160 21.09 -12.62 3.26
N GLY A 161 21.94 -11.91 2.50
CA GLY A 161 22.53 -12.40 1.25
C GLY A 161 21.59 -12.50 0.06
N MET A 162 20.40 -11.91 0.14
CA MET A 162 19.42 -11.88 -0.95
C MET A 162 19.81 -10.90 -2.06
N SER A 163 20.61 -9.89 -1.74
CA SER A 163 21.05 -8.85 -2.68
C SER A 163 22.53 -8.51 -2.51
N ASN A 164 23.06 -7.71 -3.44
CA ASN A 164 24.48 -7.36 -3.50
C ASN A 164 24.75 -5.93 -2.97
N LEU A 165 26.04 -5.53 -2.96
CA LEU A 165 26.51 -4.22 -2.51
C LEU A 165 25.89 -3.06 -3.31
N ILE A 166 25.65 -3.25 -4.61
CA ILE A 166 25.03 -2.21 -5.47
C ILE A 166 23.63 -1.87 -4.95
N TYR A 167 22.85 -2.90 -4.60
CA TYR A 167 21.56 -2.71 -3.98
C TYR A 167 21.66 -1.93 -2.66
N LEU A 168 22.60 -2.32 -1.78
CA LEU A 168 22.78 -1.66 -0.49
C LEU A 168 23.08 -0.17 -0.64
N VAL A 169 24.03 0.18 -1.52
CA VAL A 169 24.39 1.59 -1.79
C VAL A 169 23.20 2.37 -2.34
N ALA A 170 22.44 1.79 -3.26
CA ALA A 170 21.23 2.40 -3.80
C ALA A 170 20.15 2.58 -2.72
N ALA A 171 19.90 1.56 -1.91
CA ALA A 171 18.91 1.61 -0.82
C ALA A 171 19.25 2.68 0.23
N LEU A 172 20.51 2.79 0.63
CA LEU A 172 20.98 3.82 1.57
C LEU A 172 20.90 5.22 0.97
N GLY A 173 21.29 5.40 -0.30
CA GLY A 173 21.21 6.68 -1.00
C GLY A 173 19.77 7.18 -1.15
N LEU A 174 18.87 6.32 -1.61
CA LEU A 174 17.44 6.63 -1.73
C LEU A 174 16.80 6.84 -0.34
N GLY A 175 17.16 6.01 0.64
CA GLY A 175 16.71 6.15 2.01
C GLY A 175 17.13 7.48 2.64
N ALA A 176 18.37 7.93 2.42
CA ALA A 176 18.85 9.23 2.88
C ALA A 176 18.07 10.39 2.23
N GLY A 177 17.78 10.31 0.93
CA GLY A 177 16.92 11.28 0.24
C GLY A 177 15.51 11.33 0.81
N PHE A 178 14.92 10.17 1.07
CA PHE A 178 13.58 10.09 1.67
C PHE A 178 13.56 10.64 3.10
N LEU A 179 14.59 10.33 3.90
CA LEU A 179 14.75 10.85 5.25
C LEU A 179 14.93 12.38 5.27
N TYR A 180 15.69 12.93 4.32
CA TYR A 180 15.84 14.37 4.19
C TYR A 180 14.49 15.07 4.03
N TRP A 181 13.63 14.58 3.15
CA TRP A 181 12.30 15.15 2.93
C TRP A 181 11.36 14.92 4.13
N ALA A 182 11.42 13.78 4.80
CA ALA A 182 10.65 13.53 6.03
C ALA A 182 11.04 14.52 7.15
N ILE A 183 12.34 14.81 7.30
CA ILE A 183 12.82 15.82 8.26
C ILE A 183 12.40 17.25 7.83
N ALA A 184 12.43 17.56 6.54
CA ALA A 184 11.96 18.84 6.03
C ALA A 184 10.48 19.07 6.35
N MET A 185 9.64 18.07 6.13
CA MET A 185 8.22 18.11 6.51
C MET A 185 8.03 18.32 8.03
N MET A 186 8.82 17.65 8.88
CA MET A 186 8.79 17.85 10.34
C MET A 186 9.12 19.28 10.74
N ARG A 187 9.99 19.96 9.99
CA ARG A 187 10.41 21.36 10.24
C ARG A 187 9.47 22.39 9.61
N GLY A 188 8.36 21.97 9.01
CA GLY A 188 7.40 22.86 8.33
C GLY A 188 7.94 23.51 7.06
N LYS A 189 8.95 22.91 6.43
CA LYS A 189 9.44 23.28 5.10
C LYS A 189 8.73 22.42 4.08
N ASN A 190 7.50 22.82 3.74
CA ASN A 190 6.71 22.20 2.65
C ASN A 190 7.08 22.84 1.33
#